data_8160243e6f2df04e3c122a03acd1e1ff
#
_entry.id   8160243e6f2df04e3c122a03acd1e1ff
#
_cell.length_a   1.000
_cell.length_b   1.000
_cell.length_c   1.000
_cell.angle_alpha   90.00
_cell.angle_beta   90.00
_cell.angle_gamma   90.00
#
_symmetry.space_group_name_H-M   'P 1'
#
loop_
_entity.id
_entity.type
_entity.pdbx_description
1 polymer ?
#
loop_
_entity_poly.entity_id
_entity_poly.type
_entity_poly.pdbx_seq_one_letter_code
_entity_poly.pdbx_strand_id
1 'polypeptide(L)'
;MAIREDVIVIGGGLAGSMAALEAADSDASVRLITHKKSTLRHASGLIDVLGYLDAEEPVADPFAAISELPDDHPYSIAGEAAIRDGLARFDAAVGDTYQGDHTDSNALLPTFGGAVKPTARYPDAAAAGLASDSRDMLVVGFEELTEYNAGMLADHLAAADVPFAVDGVELNFPGEYANDSRVTRFAKRLDADEDVDHNGRTMGARQALAEAVEPHLGDAERVGFPAFLGDDHAADVRADLERALGVAVFEIPMGPPSFPGMRLAD
;
A
#
# COMPACT_ATOMS: atom_id res chain seq x y z
N MET A 1 15.50 -1.19 -39.94
CA MET A 1 16.35 -2.15 -39.22
C MET A 1 15.41 -2.98 -38.36
N ALA A 2 15.39 -4.29 -38.48
CA ALA A 2 14.56 -5.14 -37.64
C ALA A 2 15.26 -5.28 -36.28
N ILE A 3 14.51 -5.03 -35.18
CA ILE A 3 14.97 -5.31 -33.84
C ILE A 3 14.72 -6.79 -33.58
N ARG A 4 15.71 -7.49 -33.07
CA ARG A 4 15.60 -8.92 -32.67
C ARG A 4 15.85 -9.03 -31.21
N GLU A 5 14.98 -9.76 -30.53
CA GLU A 5 15.07 -10.13 -29.13
C GLU A 5 14.77 -11.62 -29.01
N ASP A 6 15.29 -12.27 -27.97
CA ASP A 6 15.01 -13.67 -27.69
C ASP A 6 13.61 -13.86 -27.10
N VAL A 7 13.18 -12.91 -26.29
CA VAL A 7 11.85 -12.91 -25.62
C VAL A 7 11.16 -11.55 -25.79
N ILE A 8 9.90 -11.58 -26.15
CA ILE A 8 9.03 -10.40 -26.15
C ILE A 8 7.88 -10.64 -25.18
N VAL A 9 7.78 -9.80 -24.16
CA VAL A 9 6.67 -9.80 -23.20
C VAL A 9 5.70 -8.67 -23.55
N ILE A 10 4.42 -8.98 -23.68
CA ILE A 10 3.37 -8.02 -24.00
C ILE A 10 2.47 -7.84 -22.78
N GLY A 11 2.51 -6.64 -22.18
CA GLY A 11 1.77 -6.25 -20.99
C GLY A 11 2.68 -5.93 -19.81
N GLY A 12 2.69 -4.66 -19.37
CA GLY A 12 3.52 -4.16 -18.26
C GLY A 12 2.76 -4.14 -16.92
N GLY A 13 1.93 -5.15 -16.64
CA GLY A 13 1.37 -5.41 -15.32
C GLY A 13 2.28 -6.35 -14.52
N LEU A 14 1.90 -6.72 -13.30
CA LEU A 14 2.72 -7.56 -12.42
C LEU A 14 3.19 -8.85 -13.13
N ALA A 15 2.28 -9.59 -13.75
CA ALA A 15 2.61 -10.85 -14.43
C ALA A 15 3.63 -10.66 -15.57
N GLY A 16 3.46 -9.60 -16.37
CA GLY A 16 4.41 -9.33 -17.46
C GLY A 16 5.76 -8.83 -16.95
N SER A 17 5.79 -8.01 -15.92
CA SER A 17 7.04 -7.57 -15.29
C SER A 17 7.80 -8.74 -14.69
N MET A 18 7.12 -9.64 -13.96
CA MET A 18 7.74 -10.85 -13.40
C MET A 18 8.25 -11.80 -14.49
N ALA A 19 7.48 -12.00 -15.57
CA ALA A 19 7.91 -12.82 -16.71
C ALA A 19 9.13 -12.24 -17.44
N ALA A 20 9.19 -10.90 -17.53
CA ALA A 20 10.32 -10.22 -18.16
C ALA A 20 11.59 -10.33 -17.29
N LEU A 21 11.47 -10.19 -15.98
CA LEU A 21 12.55 -10.36 -15.01
C LEU A 21 13.12 -11.79 -15.05
N GLU A 22 12.24 -12.80 -15.02
CA GLU A 22 12.64 -14.19 -15.07
C GLU A 22 13.36 -14.53 -16.40
N ALA A 23 12.84 -14.03 -17.51
CA ALA A 23 13.49 -14.23 -18.81
C ALA A 23 14.86 -13.53 -18.88
N ALA A 24 15.00 -12.34 -18.31
CA ALA A 24 16.26 -11.60 -18.29
C ALA A 24 17.33 -12.30 -17.45
N ASP A 25 16.95 -12.95 -16.36
CA ASP A 25 17.89 -13.72 -15.51
C ASP A 25 18.42 -14.97 -16.20
N SER A 26 17.79 -15.43 -17.30
CA SER A 26 18.27 -16.54 -18.13
C SER A 26 19.23 -16.12 -19.24
N ASP A 27 19.86 -14.95 -19.15
CA ASP A 27 20.75 -14.35 -20.16
C ASP A 27 20.08 -14.08 -21.52
N ALA A 28 18.73 -14.09 -21.60
CA ALA A 28 17.99 -13.76 -22.81
C ALA A 28 17.90 -12.24 -23.00
N SER A 29 17.96 -11.78 -24.26
CA SER A 29 17.58 -10.42 -24.60
C SER A 29 16.06 -10.29 -24.52
N VAL A 30 15.56 -9.42 -23.63
CA VAL A 30 14.13 -9.30 -23.32
C VAL A 30 13.61 -7.91 -23.69
N ARG A 31 12.42 -7.87 -24.29
CA ARG A 31 11.69 -6.63 -24.53
C ARG A 31 10.29 -6.69 -23.93
N LEU A 32 10.06 -5.84 -22.95
CA LEU A 32 8.71 -5.60 -22.41
C LEU A 32 8.01 -4.50 -23.24
N ILE A 33 6.84 -4.83 -23.75
CA ILE A 33 6.01 -3.90 -24.54
C ILE A 33 4.71 -3.63 -23.78
N THR A 34 4.44 -2.35 -23.51
CA THR A 34 3.18 -1.91 -22.91
C THR A 34 2.56 -0.79 -23.73
N HIS A 35 1.23 -0.76 -23.82
CA HIS A 35 0.51 0.26 -24.60
C HIS A 35 0.47 1.62 -23.91
N LYS A 36 0.43 1.62 -22.57
CA LYS A 36 0.38 2.81 -21.71
C LYS A 36 1.24 2.57 -20.47
N LYS A 37 1.17 3.49 -19.52
CA LYS A 37 1.73 3.27 -18.19
C LYS A 37 1.14 1.98 -17.59
N SER A 38 1.93 1.28 -16.77
CA SER A 38 1.56 0.01 -16.17
C SER A 38 0.18 0.05 -15.50
N THR A 39 -0.57 -1.04 -15.57
CA THR A 39 -1.83 -1.23 -14.84
C THR A 39 -1.61 -1.29 -13.33
N LEU A 40 -0.37 -1.53 -12.87
CA LEU A 40 0.01 -1.47 -11.44
C LEU A 40 -0.37 -0.13 -10.80
N ARG A 41 -0.35 0.97 -11.53
CA ARG A 41 -0.77 2.29 -11.05
C ARG A 41 -2.22 2.37 -10.54
N HIS A 42 -3.02 1.35 -10.82
CA HIS A 42 -4.40 1.21 -10.36
C HIS A 42 -4.56 0.10 -9.32
N ALA A 43 -3.48 -0.60 -8.99
CA ALA A 43 -3.47 -1.66 -7.99
C ALA A 43 -3.21 -1.08 -6.60
N SER A 44 -3.72 -1.73 -5.57
CA SER A 44 -3.52 -1.32 -4.17
C SER A 44 -2.06 -1.41 -3.69
N GLY A 45 -1.20 -2.10 -4.44
CA GLY A 45 0.14 -2.48 -4.02
C GLY A 45 0.18 -3.73 -3.14
N LEU A 46 -0.97 -4.28 -2.76
CA LEU A 46 -1.05 -5.53 -2.01
C LEU A 46 -0.92 -6.72 -2.98
N ILE A 47 -0.18 -7.73 -2.59
CA ILE A 47 0.00 -8.97 -3.37
C ILE A 47 -0.73 -10.09 -2.65
N ASP A 48 -1.84 -10.49 -3.22
CA ASP A 48 -2.71 -11.51 -2.65
C ASP A 48 -2.44 -12.88 -3.30
N VAL A 49 -2.61 -13.95 -2.52
CA VAL A 49 -2.70 -15.33 -3.01
C VAL A 49 -4.17 -15.77 -2.91
N LEU A 50 -4.58 -16.27 -1.77
CA LEU A 50 -5.96 -16.71 -1.53
C LEU A 50 -6.45 -16.08 -0.23
N GLY A 51 -7.38 -15.12 -0.35
CA GLY A 51 -7.89 -14.38 0.79
C GLY A 51 -9.11 -15.03 1.43
N TYR A 52 -9.95 -15.69 0.61
CA TYR A 52 -11.22 -16.26 1.01
C TYR A 52 -11.50 -17.54 0.20
N LEU A 53 -12.07 -18.55 0.84
CA LEU A 53 -12.69 -19.71 0.18
C LEU A 53 -14.19 -19.46 -0.05
N ASP A 54 -14.82 -18.86 0.93
CA ASP A 54 -16.16 -18.28 0.87
C ASP A 54 -16.11 -16.80 1.27
N ALA A 55 -17.22 -16.12 1.34
CA ALA A 55 -17.24 -14.67 1.61
C ALA A 55 -17.25 -14.31 3.11
N GLU A 56 -17.18 -15.28 4.02
CA GLU A 56 -17.46 -15.05 5.44
C GLU A 56 -16.17 -14.83 6.26
N GLU A 57 -15.17 -15.71 6.11
CA GLU A 57 -13.97 -15.63 6.93
C GLU A 57 -12.68 -15.54 6.08
N PRO A 58 -11.71 -14.68 6.44
CA PRO A 58 -10.43 -14.64 5.78
C PRO A 58 -9.62 -15.91 6.03
N VAL A 59 -9.00 -16.41 4.96
CA VAL A 59 -8.10 -17.57 5.02
C VAL A 59 -6.81 -17.17 5.74
N ALA A 60 -6.47 -17.88 6.81
CA ALA A 60 -5.24 -17.63 7.55
C ALA A 60 -3.99 -18.12 6.77
N ASP A 61 -4.01 -19.37 6.28
CA ASP A 61 -2.93 -19.96 5.47
C ASP A 61 -3.43 -20.15 4.03
N PRO A 62 -3.05 -19.24 3.11
CA PRO A 62 -3.49 -19.31 1.72
C PRO A 62 -2.97 -20.53 0.97
N PHE A 63 -1.83 -21.11 1.37
CA PHE A 63 -1.24 -22.26 0.70
C PHE A 63 -1.95 -23.55 1.07
N ALA A 64 -2.24 -23.75 2.35
CA ALA A 64 -3.02 -24.89 2.81
C ALA A 64 -4.42 -24.91 2.16
N ALA A 65 -5.04 -23.75 2.04
CA ALA A 65 -6.38 -23.58 1.49
C ALA A 65 -6.49 -23.85 -0.03
N ILE A 66 -5.37 -23.79 -0.79
CA ILE A 66 -5.37 -24.12 -2.22
C ILE A 66 -5.93 -25.52 -2.49
N SER A 67 -5.69 -26.47 -1.58
CA SER A 67 -6.17 -27.84 -1.72
C SER A 67 -7.70 -27.99 -1.66
N GLU A 68 -8.42 -26.96 -1.21
CA GLU A 68 -9.88 -26.92 -1.11
C GLU A 68 -10.54 -26.30 -2.36
N LEU A 69 -9.74 -25.75 -3.28
CA LEU A 69 -10.23 -25.13 -4.51
C LEU A 69 -10.60 -26.21 -5.55
N PRO A 70 -11.54 -25.91 -6.47
CA PRO A 70 -11.88 -26.78 -7.60
C PRO A 70 -10.63 -27.09 -8.47
N ASP A 71 -10.60 -28.28 -9.08
CA ASP A 71 -9.47 -28.74 -9.92
C ASP A 71 -9.18 -27.80 -11.11
N ASP A 72 -10.17 -27.09 -11.61
CA ASP A 72 -10.06 -26.13 -12.72
C ASP A 72 -9.71 -24.70 -12.27
N HIS A 73 -9.53 -24.48 -10.98
CA HIS A 73 -9.08 -23.19 -10.45
C HIS A 73 -7.62 -22.93 -10.86
N PRO A 74 -7.24 -21.68 -11.27
CA PRO A 74 -5.88 -21.37 -11.68
C PRO A 74 -4.80 -21.78 -10.68
N TYR A 75 -5.05 -21.65 -9.38
CA TYR A 75 -4.10 -22.06 -8.34
C TYR A 75 -3.97 -23.58 -8.21
N SER A 76 -5.07 -24.34 -8.40
CA SER A 76 -5.02 -25.79 -8.43
C SER A 76 -4.24 -26.30 -9.63
N ILE A 77 -4.37 -25.64 -10.79
CA ILE A 77 -3.64 -25.96 -12.03
C ILE A 77 -2.14 -25.62 -11.87
N ALA A 78 -1.81 -24.46 -11.32
CA ALA A 78 -0.42 -24.04 -11.14
C ALA A 78 0.29 -24.87 -10.06
N GLY A 79 -0.41 -25.19 -8.99
CA GLY A 79 0.09 -25.88 -7.82
C GLY A 79 0.82 -24.96 -6.84
N GLU A 80 0.83 -25.35 -5.57
CA GLU A 80 1.42 -24.59 -4.47
C GLU A 80 2.90 -24.23 -4.73
N ALA A 81 3.68 -25.16 -5.24
CA ALA A 81 5.11 -24.94 -5.50
C ALA A 81 5.35 -23.76 -6.45
N ALA A 82 4.62 -23.70 -7.56
CA ALA A 82 4.77 -22.60 -8.52
C ALA A 82 4.32 -21.25 -7.95
N ILE A 83 3.34 -21.24 -7.05
CA ILE A 83 2.89 -20.01 -6.38
C ILE A 83 3.97 -19.51 -5.40
N ARG A 84 4.56 -20.43 -4.62
CA ARG A 84 5.67 -20.10 -3.71
C ARG A 84 6.91 -19.60 -4.46
N ASP A 85 7.27 -20.26 -5.56
CA ASP A 85 8.39 -19.83 -6.42
C ASP A 85 8.13 -18.42 -6.99
N GLY A 86 6.89 -18.15 -7.42
CA GLY A 86 6.49 -16.82 -7.89
C GLY A 86 6.59 -15.74 -6.83
N LEU A 87 6.18 -16.02 -5.58
CA LEU A 87 6.34 -15.08 -4.46
C LEU A 87 7.82 -14.89 -4.10
N ALA A 88 8.61 -15.94 -4.02
CA ALA A 88 10.04 -15.82 -3.75
C ALA A 88 10.76 -14.99 -4.82
N ARG A 89 10.33 -15.11 -6.08
CA ARG A 89 10.84 -14.27 -7.17
C ARG A 89 10.42 -12.82 -7.04
N PHE A 90 9.18 -12.57 -6.60
CA PHE A 90 8.69 -11.24 -6.27
C PHE A 90 9.50 -10.63 -5.12
N ASP A 91 9.66 -11.35 -4.01
CA ASP A 91 10.40 -10.91 -2.84
C ASP A 91 11.86 -10.54 -3.20
N ALA A 92 12.50 -11.34 -4.05
CA ALA A 92 13.84 -11.04 -4.55
C ALA A 92 13.91 -9.78 -5.42
N ALA A 93 12.83 -9.44 -6.13
CA ALA A 93 12.78 -8.27 -6.99
C ALA A 93 12.50 -6.98 -6.21
N VAL A 94 11.65 -7.02 -5.19
CA VAL A 94 11.23 -5.84 -4.42
C VAL A 94 12.06 -5.58 -3.16
N GLY A 95 12.77 -6.60 -2.65
CA GLY A 95 13.60 -6.50 -1.45
C GLY A 95 12.83 -5.96 -0.23
N ASP A 96 13.49 -5.13 0.56
CA ASP A 96 12.95 -4.58 1.83
C ASP A 96 11.77 -3.61 1.66
N THR A 97 11.36 -3.31 0.43
CA THR A 97 10.19 -2.43 0.18
C THR A 97 8.86 -3.13 0.43
N TYR A 98 8.88 -4.46 0.52
CA TYR A 98 7.73 -5.29 0.85
C TYR A 98 8.00 -6.18 2.07
N GLN A 99 6.91 -6.53 2.76
CA GLN A 99 6.89 -7.39 3.94
C GLN A 99 5.96 -8.57 3.72
N GLY A 100 6.05 -9.61 4.60
CA GLY A 100 5.19 -10.79 4.59
C GLY A 100 5.87 -12.07 4.11
N ASP A 101 7.14 -12.01 3.70
CA ASP A 101 7.94 -13.17 3.25
C ASP A 101 8.35 -14.12 4.37
N HIS A 102 8.32 -13.64 5.62
CA HIS A 102 8.71 -14.38 6.83
C HIS A 102 7.64 -15.37 7.34
N THR A 103 6.45 -15.41 6.71
CA THR A 103 5.33 -16.24 7.15
C THR A 103 4.51 -16.76 5.96
N ASP A 104 3.86 -17.90 6.16
CA ASP A 104 2.85 -18.44 5.23
C ASP A 104 1.44 -17.93 5.54
N SER A 105 1.27 -17.14 6.58
CA SER A 105 -0.04 -16.59 6.96
C SER A 105 -0.33 -15.30 6.22
N ASN A 106 -1.60 -15.13 5.80
CA ASN A 106 -2.08 -13.85 5.33
C ASN A 106 -1.98 -12.79 6.44
N ALA A 107 -1.42 -11.65 6.10
CA ALA A 107 -1.53 -10.44 6.91
C ALA A 107 -2.92 -9.81 6.71
N LEU A 108 -3.45 -9.15 7.73
CA LEU A 108 -4.72 -8.43 7.66
C LEU A 108 -4.45 -6.93 7.69
N LEU A 109 -4.82 -6.23 6.62
CA LEU A 109 -4.59 -4.80 6.48
C LEU A 109 -5.90 -4.02 6.30
N PRO A 110 -6.07 -2.89 6.99
CA PRO A 110 -7.15 -1.95 6.72
C PRO A 110 -7.06 -1.39 5.31
N THR A 111 -8.20 -1.20 4.68
CA THR A 111 -8.33 -0.49 3.40
C THR A 111 -9.09 0.81 3.61
N PHE A 112 -9.05 1.72 2.65
CA PHE A 112 -9.71 3.03 2.74
C PHE A 112 -11.23 2.97 2.97
N GLY A 113 -11.88 1.84 2.69
CA GLY A 113 -13.30 1.60 2.99
C GLY A 113 -13.55 1.02 4.38
N GLY A 114 -12.52 0.84 5.22
CA GLY A 114 -12.62 0.26 6.56
C GLY A 114 -12.73 -1.27 6.58
N ALA A 115 -12.65 -1.94 5.43
CA ALA A 115 -12.57 -3.39 5.40
C ALA A 115 -11.14 -3.85 5.75
N VAL A 116 -11.05 -4.94 6.52
CA VAL A 116 -9.78 -5.60 6.79
C VAL A 116 -9.55 -6.68 5.73
N LYS A 117 -8.49 -6.53 4.96
CA LYS A 117 -8.20 -7.37 3.80
C LYS A 117 -7.03 -8.31 4.04
N PRO A 118 -7.20 -9.64 3.80
CA PRO A 118 -6.08 -10.58 3.81
C PRO A 118 -5.18 -10.38 2.60
N THR A 119 -3.86 -10.42 2.82
CA THR A 119 -2.84 -10.27 1.77
C THR A 119 -1.58 -11.07 2.12
N ALA A 120 -0.89 -11.60 1.12
CA ALA A 120 0.32 -12.39 1.32
C ALA A 120 1.58 -11.51 1.38
N ARG A 121 1.63 -10.39 0.62
CA ARG A 121 2.71 -9.40 0.67
C ARG A 121 2.13 -7.99 0.64
N TYR A 122 2.77 -7.08 1.35
CA TYR A 122 2.32 -5.70 1.48
C TYR A 122 3.51 -4.72 1.53
N PRO A 123 3.33 -3.48 1.05
CA PRO A 123 4.38 -2.46 1.14
C PRO A 123 4.83 -2.23 2.59
N ASP A 124 6.13 -2.04 2.82
CA ASP A 124 6.67 -1.68 4.14
C ASP A 124 5.98 -0.43 4.73
N ALA A 125 5.60 0.50 3.86
CA ALA A 125 4.85 1.68 4.27
C ALA A 125 3.48 1.38 4.92
N ALA A 126 2.90 0.18 4.71
CA ALA A 126 1.65 -0.24 5.34
C ALA A 126 1.84 -1.10 6.59
N ALA A 127 3.08 -1.52 6.90
CA ALA A 127 3.38 -2.54 7.91
C ALA A 127 2.87 -2.19 9.32
N ALA A 128 3.01 -0.94 9.75
CA ALA A 128 2.51 -0.51 11.07
C ALA A 128 0.97 -0.44 11.14
N GLY A 129 0.26 -0.64 10.02
CA GLY A 129 -1.19 -0.68 9.94
C GLY A 129 -1.82 -2.06 10.12
N LEU A 130 -1.04 -3.12 10.36
CA LEU A 130 -1.55 -4.48 10.52
C LEU A 130 -2.65 -4.56 11.59
N ALA A 131 -3.74 -5.25 11.27
CA ALA A 131 -4.85 -5.47 12.21
C ALA A 131 -4.50 -6.43 13.36
N SER A 132 -3.39 -7.16 13.25
CA SER A 132 -2.84 -7.99 14.33
C SER A 132 -2.00 -7.20 15.35
N ASP A 133 -1.66 -5.95 15.04
CA ASP A 133 -0.95 -5.05 15.95
C ASP A 133 -1.94 -4.43 16.94
N SER A 134 -1.75 -4.64 18.23
CA SER A 134 -2.68 -4.22 19.28
C SER A 134 -2.51 -2.77 19.74
N ARG A 135 -1.58 -2.01 19.15
CA ARG A 135 -1.37 -0.60 19.47
C ARG A 135 -2.56 0.24 18.99
N ASP A 136 -2.98 1.20 19.78
CA ASP A 136 -4.07 2.09 19.43
C ASP A 136 -3.73 2.94 18.20
N MET A 137 -4.73 3.23 17.37
CA MET A 137 -4.57 3.81 16.05
C MET A 137 -5.33 5.12 15.91
N LEU A 138 -4.66 6.15 15.38
CA LEU A 138 -5.32 7.32 14.81
C LEU A 138 -5.33 7.21 13.29
N VAL A 139 -6.48 7.37 12.67
CA VAL A 139 -6.63 7.49 11.21
C VAL A 139 -6.82 8.96 10.86
N VAL A 140 -6.01 9.47 9.92
CA VAL A 140 -6.06 10.85 9.47
C VAL A 140 -6.66 10.92 8.07
N GLY A 141 -7.69 11.72 7.90
CA GLY A 141 -8.29 12.10 6.63
C GLY A 141 -8.09 13.60 6.34
N PHE A 142 -8.44 14.00 5.13
CA PHE A 142 -8.33 15.39 4.72
C PHE A 142 -9.59 15.85 4.00
N GLU A 143 -10.14 17.00 4.40
CA GLU A 143 -11.37 17.55 3.83
C GLU A 143 -11.29 17.77 2.30
N GLU A 144 -10.07 17.93 1.78
CA GLU A 144 -9.82 18.05 0.35
C GLU A 144 -9.86 16.72 -0.40
N LEU A 145 -9.92 15.55 0.30
CA LEU A 145 -10.00 14.20 -0.28
C LEU A 145 -11.38 13.61 -0.08
N THR A 146 -12.30 13.90 -0.99
CA THR A 146 -13.72 13.52 -0.87
C THR A 146 -13.97 12.01 -0.94
N GLU A 147 -13.04 11.23 -1.52
CA GLU A 147 -13.11 9.76 -1.61
C GLU A 147 -12.59 9.02 -0.38
N TYR A 148 -12.07 9.73 0.63
CA TYR A 148 -11.54 9.14 1.86
C TYR A 148 -12.22 9.79 3.06
N ASN A 149 -12.65 8.98 4.02
CA ASN A 149 -13.27 9.46 5.25
C ASN A 149 -12.72 8.68 6.45
N ALA A 150 -11.88 9.34 7.24
CA ALA A 150 -11.20 8.72 8.38
C ALA A 150 -12.16 8.28 9.49
N GLY A 151 -13.20 9.08 9.76
CA GLY A 151 -14.21 8.72 10.77
C GLY A 151 -14.98 7.45 10.38
N MET A 152 -15.45 7.37 9.14
CA MET A 152 -16.12 6.17 8.64
C MET A 152 -15.20 4.94 8.67
N LEU A 153 -13.94 5.10 8.31
CA LEU A 153 -12.95 4.01 8.35
C LEU A 153 -12.74 3.54 9.79
N ALA A 154 -12.59 4.45 10.74
CA ALA A 154 -12.44 4.12 12.16
C ALA A 154 -13.66 3.38 12.69
N ASP A 155 -14.89 3.85 12.39
CA ASP A 155 -16.14 3.18 12.79
C ASP A 155 -16.23 1.76 12.23
N HIS A 156 -15.82 1.54 10.96
CA HIS A 156 -15.84 0.20 10.34
C HIS A 156 -14.80 -0.73 10.97
N LEU A 157 -13.59 -0.23 11.28
CA LEU A 157 -12.58 -1.03 11.98
C LEU A 157 -13.04 -1.40 13.39
N ALA A 158 -13.61 -0.46 14.13
CA ALA A 158 -14.17 -0.74 15.45
C ALA A 158 -15.29 -1.81 15.39
N ALA A 159 -16.11 -1.78 14.33
CA ALA A 159 -17.15 -2.79 14.10
C ALA A 159 -16.60 -4.16 13.66
N ALA A 160 -15.37 -4.22 13.15
CA ALA A 160 -14.70 -5.46 12.75
C ALA A 160 -13.98 -6.18 13.91
N ASP A 161 -14.20 -5.75 15.15
CA ASP A 161 -13.65 -6.35 16.38
C ASP A 161 -12.11 -6.45 16.37
N VAL A 162 -11.43 -5.39 15.90
CA VAL A 162 -9.97 -5.31 15.92
C VAL A 162 -9.44 -5.18 17.37
N PRO A 163 -8.22 -5.66 17.68
CA PRO A 163 -7.69 -5.72 19.05
C PRO A 163 -7.14 -4.39 19.59
N PHE A 164 -7.54 -3.25 19.04
CA PHE A 164 -7.05 -1.90 19.41
C PHE A 164 -8.17 -0.87 19.34
N ALA A 165 -8.00 0.24 20.04
CA ALA A 165 -8.85 1.40 19.85
C ALA A 165 -8.46 2.14 18.57
N VAL A 166 -9.45 2.66 17.85
CA VAL A 166 -9.24 3.43 16.63
C VAL A 166 -10.11 4.67 16.60
N ASP A 167 -9.46 5.81 16.37
CA ASP A 167 -10.12 7.10 16.19
C ASP A 167 -9.83 7.64 14.80
N GLY A 168 -10.76 8.43 14.25
CA GLY A 168 -10.61 9.08 12.95
C GLY A 168 -10.72 10.60 13.07
N VAL A 169 -9.85 11.33 12.36
CA VAL A 169 -9.90 12.79 12.29
C VAL A 169 -9.81 13.29 10.86
N GLU A 170 -10.63 14.28 10.52
CA GLU A 170 -10.55 15.01 9.25
C GLU A 170 -9.85 16.35 9.48
N LEU A 171 -8.80 16.61 8.73
CA LEU A 171 -7.99 17.82 8.82
C LEU A 171 -8.00 18.57 7.47
N ASN A 172 -7.59 19.83 7.47
CA ASN A 172 -7.19 20.50 6.24
C ASN A 172 -5.71 20.21 5.98
N PHE A 173 -5.37 19.82 4.75
CA PHE A 173 -3.96 19.59 4.40
C PHE A 173 -3.19 20.91 4.43
N PRO A 174 -2.05 21.00 5.15
CA PRO A 174 -1.31 22.26 5.30
C PRO A 174 -0.93 22.90 3.96
N GLY A 175 -1.26 24.20 3.81
CA GLY A 175 -1.01 24.95 2.58
C GLY A 175 -1.92 24.59 1.40
N GLU A 176 -2.97 23.80 1.61
CA GLU A 176 -3.98 23.51 0.60
C GLU A 176 -5.27 24.29 0.92
N TYR A 177 -5.89 24.86 -0.12
CA TYR A 177 -7.05 25.73 0.05
C TYR A 177 -8.18 25.41 -0.94
N ALA A 178 -8.00 24.41 -1.78
CA ALA A 178 -8.99 24.02 -2.78
C ALA A 178 -9.66 22.70 -2.36
N ASN A 179 -10.98 22.71 -2.32
CA ASN A 179 -11.76 21.49 -2.23
C ASN A 179 -11.48 20.62 -3.49
N ASP A 180 -11.45 19.30 -3.34
CA ASP A 180 -11.20 18.34 -4.42
C ASP A 180 -9.75 18.40 -4.98
N SER A 181 -8.77 18.41 -4.10
CA SER A 181 -7.37 18.27 -4.45
C SER A 181 -7.03 16.80 -4.76
N ARG A 182 -6.15 16.60 -5.75
CA ARG A 182 -5.73 15.25 -6.12
C ARG A 182 -4.63 14.76 -5.19
N VAL A 183 -4.68 13.50 -4.79
CA VAL A 183 -3.65 12.81 -3.98
C VAL A 183 -2.22 13.04 -4.51
N THR A 184 -2.06 13.12 -5.84
CA THR A 184 -0.76 13.38 -6.47
C THR A 184 -0.16 14.77 -6.13
N ARG A 185 -0.98 15.72 -5.74
CA ARG A 185 -0.51 17.05 -5.31
C ARG A 185 0.07 16.99 -3.91
N PHE A 186 -0.60 16.26 -3.01
CA PHE A 186 -0.10 16.05 -1.64
C PHE A 186 1.22 15.30 -1.63
N ALA A 187 1.31 14.19 -2.38
CA ALA A 187 2.53 13.41 -2.48
C ALA A 187 3.73 14.24 -2.97
N LYS A 188 3.54 15.01 -4.06
CA LYS A 188 4.62 15.87 -4.58
C LYS A 188 5.06 16.95 -3.60
N ARG A 189 4.11 17.54 -2.85
CA ARG A 189 4.43 18.54 -1.84
C ARG A 189 5.23 17.94 -0.71
N LEU A 190 4.88 16.73 -0.27
CA LEU A 190 5.61 16.00 0.77
C LEU A 190 6.99 15.53 0.26
N ASP A 191 7.09 15.07 -0.98
CA ASP A 191 8.39 14.69 -1.59
C ASP A 191 9.37 15.86 -1.59
N ALA A 192 8.90 17.03 -2.04
CA ALA A 192 9.73 18.23 -2.14
C ALA A 192 9.90 18.95 -0.79
N ASP A 193 9.19 18.55 0.26
CA ASP A 193 9.06 19.26 1.54
C ASP A 193 8.84 20.77 1.33
N GLU A 194 7.84 21.09 0.45
CA GLU A 194 7.55 22.47 0.05
C GLU A 194 7.26 23.36 1.25
N ASP A 195 7.76 24.59 1.21
CA ASP A 195 7.40 25.61 2.20
C ASP A 195 5.91 25.93 2.12
N VAL A 196 5.20 25.80 3.24
CA VAL A 196 3.78 26.10 3.39
C VAL A 196 3.52 27.07 4.53
N ASP A 197 2.46 27.84 4.45
CA ASP A 197 1.96 28.58 5.61
C ASP A 197 1.10 27.65 6.48
N HIS A 198 1.49 27.50 7.73
CA HIS A 198 0.72 26.81 8.75
C HIS A 198 0.63 27.67 10.01
N ASN A 199 -0.57 28.07 10.39
CA ASN A 199 -0.83 28.96 11.54
C ASN A 199 -0.02 30.28 11.53
N GLY A 200 0.15 30.86 10.32
CA GLY A 200 0.91 32.12 10.15
C GLY A 200 2.43 31.98 10.24
N ARG A 201 2.95 30.75 10.14
CA ARG A 201 4.39 30.42 10.10
C ARG A 201 4.69 29.66 8.82
N THR A 202 5.76 30.05 8.14
CA THR A 202 6.27 29.29 6.98
C THR A 202 7.18 28.17 7.48
N MET A 203 6.89 26.93 7.05
CA MET A 203 7.66 25.74 7.39
C MET A 203 7.53 24.66 6.31
N GLY A 204 8.36 23.64 6.33
CA GLY A 204 8.25 22.50 5.42
C GLY A 204 6.93 21.76 5.60
N ALA A 205 6.40 21.21 4.50
CA ALA A 205 5.10 20.54 4.47
C ALA A 205 5.03 19.33 5.40
N ARG A 206 6.14 18.59 5.56
CA ARG A 206 6.21 17.43 6.48
C ARG A 206 6.05 17.87 7.94
N GLN A 207 6.75 18.93 8.34
CA GLN A 207 6.62 19.48 9.68
C GLN A 207 5.24 20.06 9.91
N ALA A 208 4.69 20.81 8.95
CA ALA A 208 3.35 21.38 9.04
C ALA A 208 2.27 20.29 9.18
N LEU A 209 2.42 19.17 8.47
CA LEU A 209 1.52 18.02 8.58
C LEU A 209 1.60 17.37 9.97
N ALA A 210 2.80 17.19 10.51
CA ALA A 210 2.97 16.66 11.87
C ALA A 210 2.36 17.61 12.92
N GLU A 211 2.60 18.94 12.83
CA GLU A 211 2.00 19.91 13.74
C GLU A 211 0.45 19.95 13.65
N ALA A 212 -0.13 19.67 12.48
CA ALA A 212 -1.58 19.55 12.31
C ALA A 212 -2.16 18.31 12.98
N VAL A 213 -1.43 17.19 12.97
CA VAL A 213 -1.87 15.90 13.53
C VAL A 213 -1.64 15.80 15.04
N GLU A 214 -0.54 16.35 15.55
CA GLU A 214 -0.10 16.21 16.95
C GLU A 214 -1.22 16.46 17.99
N PRO A 215 -2.08 17.51 17.87
CA PRO A 215 -3.16 17.77 18.85
C PRO A 215 -4.23 16.68 18.91
N HIS A 216 -4.28 15.79 17.93
CA HIS A 216 -5.29 14.73 17.79
C HIS A 216 -4.78 13.33 18.15
N LEU A 217 -3.48 13.18 18.43
CA LEU A 217 -2.87 11.88 18.73
C LEU A 217 -3.52 11.16 19.92
N GLY A 218 -3.88 11.90 21.00
CA GLY A 218 -4.41 11.26 22.19
C GLY A 218 -3.47 10.18 22.73
N ASP A 219 -3.99 8.97 22.91
CA ASP A 219 -3.25 7.79 23.34
C ASP A 219 -2.78 6.90 22.16
N ALA A 220 -2.98 7.33 20.92
CA ALA A 220 -2.59 6.56 19.73
C ALA A 220 -1.07 6.34 19.66
N GLU A 221 -0.67 5.11 19.39
CA GLU A 221 0.72 4.69 19.29
C GLU A 221 1.16 4.51 17.82
N ARG A 222 0.22 4.67 16.87
CA ARG A 222 0.43 4.65 15.43
C ARG A 222 -0.59 5.51 14.69
N VAL A 223 -0.15 6.09 13.56
CA VAL A 223 -0.99 6.99 12.76
C VAL A 223 -1.05 6.49 11.31
N GLY A 224 -2.27 6.28 10.83
CA GLY A 224 -2.55 5.90 9.46
C GLY A 224 -2.96 7.09 8.60
N PHE A 225 -2.28 7.26 7.47
CA PHE A 225 -2.61 8.26 6.45
C PHE A 225 -3.13 7.58 5.19
N PRO A 226 -3.95 8.25 4.37
CA PRO A 226 -4.20 7.81 3.00
C PRO A 226 -2.86 7.62 2.27
N ALA A 227 -2.74 6.58 1.44
CA ALA A 227 -1.49 6.22 0.78
C ALA A 227 -1.06 7.28 -0.25
N PHE A 228 -0.46 8.36 0.23
CA PHE A 228 0.16 9.44 -0.56
C PHE A 228 1.38 10.09 0.12
N LEU A 229 1.99 9.42 1.09
CA LEU A 229 3.14 9.95 1.82
C LEU A 229 4.42 10.03 0.95
N GLY A 230 4.30 10.67 -0.21
CA GLY A 230 5.35 10.78 -1.21
C GLY A 230 5.26 9.74 -2.32
N ASP A 231 5.87 10.01 -3.45
CA ASP A 231 6.05 9.12 -4.60
C ASP A 231 7.51 8.65 -4.66
N ASP A 232 8.43 9.60 -4.87
CA ASP A 232 9.87 9.34 -5.00
C ASP A 232 10.59 9.21 -3.65
N HIS A 233 10.09 9.86 -2.58
CA HIS A 233 10.72 9.96 -1.26
C HIS A 233 9.84 9.47 -0.10
N ALA A 234 8.97 8.49 -0.36
CA ALA A 234 7.99 8.01 0.61
C ALA A 234 8.59 7.54 1.94
N ALA A 235 9.75 6.89 1.91
CA ALA A 235 10.44 6.43 3.11
C ALA A 235 10.94 7.61 3.97
N ASP A 236 11.49 8.66 3.33
CA ASP A 236 11.96 9.85 4.03
C ASP A 236 10.80 10.65 4.63
N VAL A 237 9.71 10.80 3.87
CA VAL A 237 8.47 11.47 4.36
C VAL A 237 7.94 10.77 5.60
N ARG A 238 7.82 9.43 5.55
CA ARG A 238 7.35 8.63 6.68
C ARG A 238 8.27 8.77 7.89
N ALA A 239 9.59 8.63 7.70
CA ALA A 239 10.57 8.77 8.78
C ALA A 239 10.58 10.16 9.42
N ASP A 240 10.35 11.23 8.66
CA ASP A 240 10.24 12.58 9.19
C ASP A 240 8.98 12.77 10.02
N LEU A 241 7.84 12.22 9.57
CA LEU A 241 6.58 12.25 10.32
C LEU A 241 6.69 11.42 11.60
N GLU A 242 7.26 10.21 11.55
CA GLU A 242 7.49 9.37 12.73
C GLU A 242 8.35 10.07 13.79
N ARG A 243 9.43 10.74 13.32
CA ARG A 243 10.31 11.50 14.22
C ARG A 243 9.60 12.70 14.85
N ALA A 244 8.75 13.39 14.10
CA ALA A 244 8.03 14.56 14.58
C ALA A 244 6.87 14.19 15.51
N LEU A 245 6.13 13.13 15.21
CA LEU A 245 4.96 12.68 15.99
C LEU A 245 5.34 11.76 17.17
N GLY A 246 6.53 11.11 17.11
CA GLY A 246 6.99 10.18 18.13
C GLY A 246 6.27 8.83 18.15
N VAL A 247 5.48 8.52 17.13
CA VAL A 247 4.71 7.28 16.95
C VAL A 247 4.94 6.70 15.57
N ALA A 248 4.61 5.42 15.36
CA ALA A 248 4.72 4.79 14.05
C ALA A 248 3.74 5.41 13.04
N VAL A 249 4.20 5.61 11.80
CA VAL A 249 3.41 6.16 10.69
C VAL A 249 3.27 5.13 9.58
N PHE A 250 2.07 4.99 9.04
CA PHE A 250 1.81 4.05 7.96
C PHE A 250 0.80 4.59 6.94
N GLU A 251 0.79 3.95 5.78
CA GLU A 251 -0.14 4.24 4.70
C GLU A 251 -1.29 3.23 4.65
N ILE A 252 -2.50 3.74 4.46
CA ILE A 252 -3.70 2.95 4.23
C ILE A 252 -3.95 2.89 2.71
N PRO A 253 -3.93 1.69 2.10
CA PRO A 253 -4.15 1.54 0.66
C PRO A 253 -5.46 2.17 0.19
N MET A 254 -5.38 2.96 -0.87
CA MET A 254 -6.51 3.68 -1.46
C MET A 254 -6.93 3.08 -2.81
N GLY A 255 -8.05 3.60 -3.34
CA GLY A 255 -8.46 3.40 -4.73
C GLY A 255 -7.54 4.11 -5.75
N PRO A 256 -7.72 3.86 -7.06
CA PRO A 256 -6.93 4.50 -8.11
C PRO A 256 -7.10 6.04 -8.16
N PRO A 257 -6.02 6.79 -8.43
CA PRO A 257 -4.64 6.34 -8.61
C PRO A 257 -3.99 5.93 -7.29
N SER A 258 -3.23 4.83 -7.30
CA SER A 258 -2.63 4.24 -6.12
C SER A 258 -1.12 4.46 -6.10
N PHE A 259 -0.59 5.16 -5.09
CA PHE A 259 0.85 5.36 -4.92
C PHE A 259 1.61 4.07 -4.65
N PRO A 260 1.13 3.13 -3.79
CA PRO A 260 1.79 1.84 -3.65
C PRO A 260 1.91 1.09 -4.97
N GLY A 261 0.86 1.13 -5.81
CA GLY A 261 0.91 0.53 -7.15
C GLY A 261 1.80 1.28 -8.14
N MET A 262 1.96 2.60 -8.00
CA MET A 262 2.89 3.39 -8.81
C MET A 262 4.34 3.08 -8.45
N ARG A 263 4.67 3.08 -7.17
CA ARG A 263 6.01 2.71 -6.65
C ARG A 263 6.40 1.27 -7.03
N LEU A 264 5.43 0.35 -7.09
CA LEU A 264 5.67 -1.02 -7.54
C LEU A 264 5.93 -1.10 -9.06
N ALA A 265 5.52 -0.10 -9.84
CA ALA A 265 5.69 -0.08 -11.29
C ALA A 265 7.03 0.53 -11.74
N ASP A 266 7.69 1.28 -10.88
CA ASP A 266 8.98 1.94 -11.08
C ASP A 266 10.15 1.06 -10.68
#